data_37535e1799762084b1c7e6a104cf5459
#
_entry.id   37535e1799762084b1c7e6a104cf5459
#
_cell.length_a   1.000
_cell.length_b   1.000
_cell.length_c   1.000
_cell.angle_alpha   90.00
_cell.angle_beta   90.00
_cell.angle_gamma   90.00
#
_symmetry.space_group_name_H-M   'P 1'
#
loop_
_entity.id
_entity.type
_entity.pdbx_description
1 polymer ?
#
loop_
_entity_poly.entity_id
_entity_poly.type
_entity_poly.pdbx_seq_one_letter_code
_entity_poly.pdbx_strand_id
1 'polypeptide(L)'
;MKSFRLTSIKLLLTFFITSTVFSACKKSADEHDTSHWDYEHATDWSATGYPECSGVIQSPVDIDPAKTVTAAGLPALIFNYNNFNPKLIDNTHTLQVNNNGTNTITFQGKTYNFLQFHFHAHSEHTLLGATTPIEIHLVHSDPTSGALLVVGVWINSGTANALLDKVLNGWPATKENEIASTETINLTDLLPSNKNYYTYTGSLTTPPCTQGVTFVLIKQPMTMSAAQITKFTNIYDHNWRPVQPLNNRIVYSSN
;
A
#
# COMPACT_ATOMS: atom_id res chain seq x y z
N MET A 1 0.16 -100.93 -10.05
CA MET A 1 0.52 -99.57 -9.68
C MET A 1 1.14 -98.88 -10.89
N LYS A 2 0.40 -98.05 -11.61
CA LYS A 2 0.81 -97.40 -12.85
C LYS A 2 1.28 -96.00 -12.55
N SER A 3 2.53 -95.71 -12.91
CA SER A 3 3.17 -94.41 -12.84
C SER A 3 2.72 -93.50 -14.01
N PHE A 4 2.17 -92.37 -13.75
CA PHE A 4 1.86 -91.38 -14.75
C PHE A 4 2.98 -90.31 -14.78
N ARG A 5 3.62 -90.17 -15.95
CA ARG A 5 4.58 -89.06 -16.23
C ARG A 5 3.82 -87.89 -16.74
N LEU A 6 3.99 -86.78 -16.08
CA LEU A 6 3.50 -85.47 -16.54
C LEU A 6 4.53 -84.80 -17.42
N THR A 7 4.15 -84.52 -18.66
CA THR A 7 4.93 -83.78 -19.64
C THR A 7 4.72 -82.25 -19.46
N SER A 8 5.79 -81.53 -19.18
CA SER A 8 5.76 -80.09 -19.06
C SER A 8 5.73 -79.38 -20.42
N ILE A 9 4.70 -78.69 -20.76
CA ILE A 9 4.63 -77.81 -21.93
C ILE A 9 5.17 -76.44 -21.49
N LYS A 10 6.25 -75.96 -22.08
CA LYS A 10 6.79 -74.61 -21.94
C LYS A 10 6.03 -73.68 -22.87
N LEU A 11 5.21 -72.79 -22.30
CA LEU A 11 4.57 -71.74 -23.03
C LEU A 11 5.51 -70.52 -23.08
N LEU A 12 5.95 -70.18 -24.31
CA LEU A 12 6.76 -69.00 -24.57
C LEU A 12 5.82 -67.78 -24.62
N LEU A 13 5.86 -66.93 -23.59
CA LEU A 13 5.13 -65.70 -23.57
C LEU A 13 6.01 -64.61 -24.18
N THR A 14 5.69 -64.17 -25.38
CA THR A 14 6.32 -63.04 -26.06
C THR A 14 5.71 -61.74 -25.52
N PHE A 15 6.52 -60.98 -24.76
CA PHE A 15 6.10 -59.68 -24.22
C PHE A 15 6.28 -58.63 -25.31
N PHE A 16 5.17 -58.10 -25.83
CA PHE A 16 5.15 -56.94 -26.69
C PHE A 16 5.26 -55.70 -25.83
N ILE A 17 6.41 -55.03 -25.79
CA ILE A 17 6.58 -53.73 -25.13
C ILE A 17 6.05 -52.65 -26.10
N THR A 18 4.85 -52.19 -25.88
CA THR A 18 4.34 -50.96 -26.51
C THR A 18 4.93 -49.76 -25.81
N SER A 19 5.89 -49.12 -26.47
CA SER A 19 6.45 -47.86 -26.03
C SER A 19 5.42 -46.75 -26.20
N THR A 20 4.70 -46.37 -25.13
CA THR A 20 3.86 -45.18 -25.10
C THR A 20 4.77 -43.96 -24.96
N VAL A 21 4.94 -43.24 -26.06
CA VAL A 21 5.58 -41.91 -26.05
C VAL A 21 4.63 -40.97 -25.33
N PHE A 22 4.91 -40.68 -24.05
CA PHE A 22 4.29 -39.54 -23.35
C PHE A 22 4.85 -38.28 -23.99
N SER A 23 4.05 -37.66 -24.85
CA SER A 23 4.26 -36.27 -25.26
C SER A 23 4.05 -35.39 -24.01
N ALA A 24 5.17 -35.02 -23.38
CA ALA A 24 5.13 -34.01 -22.34
C ALA A 24 4.72 -32.69 -23.02
N CYS A 25 3.46 -32.31 -22.86
CA CYS A 25 3.07 -30.93 -23.07
C CYS A 25 3.97 -30.07 -22.16
N LYS A 26 4.90 -29.33 -22.76
CA LYS A 26 5.54 -28.20 -22.08
C LYS A 26 4.43 -27.20 -21.73
N LYS A 27 4.00 -27.19 -20.47
CA LYS A 27 3.25 -26.09 -19.91
C LYS A 27 4.11 -24.84 -20.09
N SER A 28 3.62 -23.86 -20.82
CA SER A 28 4.26 -22.56 -20.96
C SER A 28 4.50 -22.00 -19.56
N ALA A 29 5.76 -21.63 -19.30
CA ALA A 29 6.16 -20.98 -18.07
C ALA A 29 5.67 -19.52 -18.09
N ASP A 30 4.39 -19.33 -17.74
CA ASP A 30 3.80 -18.07 -17.30
C ASP A 30 2.72 -18.43 -16.24
N GLU A 31 3.10 -19.23 -15.23
CA GLU A 31 2.38 -19.16 -13.97
C GLU A 31 2.87 -17.88 -13.28
N HIS A 32 2.12 -16.79 -13.47
CA HIS A 32 2.24 -15.59 -12.67
C HIS A 32 2.14 -16.02 -11.21
N ASP A 33 3.22 -15.81 -10.43
CA ASP A 33 3.19 -16.02 -8.99
C ASP A 33 2.15 -15.04 -8.40
N THR A 34 0.95 -15.54 -8.13
CA THR A 34 -0.16 -14.74 -7.60
C THR A 34 0.08 -14.28 -6.16
N SER A 35 1.21 -14.63 -5.56
CA SER A 35 1.59 -14.22 -4.20
C SER A 35 2.29 -12.86 -4.16
N HIS A 36 2.82 -12.39 -5.29
CA HIS A 36 3.55 -11.12 -5.38
C HIS A 36 2.81 -10.14 -6.30
N TRP A 37 2.42 -8.98 -5.77
CA TRP A 37 1.82 -7.90 -6.53
C TRP A 37 2.86 -6.80 -6.80
N ASP A 38 2.66 -6.04 -7.86
CA ASP A 38 3.43 -4.85 -8.22
C ASP A 38 2.49 -3.72 -8.68
N TYR A 39 3.02 -2.52 -8.83
CA TYR A 39 2.24 -1.36 -9.28
C TYR A 39 2.05 -1.30 -10.80
N GLU A 40 2.92 -1.96 -11.59
CA GLU A 40 2.79 -2.03 -13.05
C GLU A 40 1.48 -2.71 -13.47
N HIS A 41 1.00 -3.66 -12.64
CA HIS A 41 -0.22 -4.41 -12.85
C HIS A 41 -1.36 -3.99 -11.90
N ALA A 42 -1.35 -2.71 -11.43
CA ALA A 42 -2.33 -2.24 -10.45
C ALA A 42 -3.80 -2.32 -10.93
N THR A 43 -4.04 -2.31 -12.24
CA THR A 43 -5.38 -2.50 -12.82
C THR A 43 -5.85 -3.95 -12.76
N ASP A 44 -4.95 -4.90 -12.62
CA ASP A 44 -5.21 -6.33 -12.73
C ASP A 44 -5.22 -7.06 -11.37
N TRP A 45 -4.95 -6.36 -10.28
CA TRP A 45 -4.89 -6.95 -8.93
C TRP A 45 -6.13 -7.79 -8.59
N SER A 46 -7.32 -7.36 -9.01
CA SER A 46 -8.55 -8.13 -8.76
C SER A 46 -8.59 -9.47 -9.48
N ALA A 47 -7.94 -9.58 -10.63
CA ALA A 47 -7.84 -10.82 -11.41
C ALA A 47 -6.68 -11.71 -10.96
N THR A 48 -5.69 -11.14 -10.26
CA THR A 48 -4.45 -11.83 -9.85
C THR A 48 -4.41 -12.21 -8.37
N GLY A 49 -5.56 -12.42 -7.73
CA GLY A 49 -5.64 -12.96 -6.38
C GLY A 49 -6.19 -11.98 -5.33
N TYR A 50 -6.49 -10.73 -5.69
CA TYR A 50 -6.99 -9.70 -4.77
C TYR A 50 -8.38 -9.18 -5.17
N PRO A 51 -9.45 -10.01 -5.10
CA PRO A 51 -10.77 -9.68 -5.64
C PRO A 51 -11.40 -8.42 -5.02
N GLU A 52 -11.03 -8.07 -3.79
CA GLU A 52 -11.51 -6.84 -3.13
C GLU A 52 -11.06 -5.56 -3.87
N CYS A 53 -9.99 -5.63 -4.69
CA CYS A 53 -9.51 -4.49 -5.47
C CYS A 53 -10.49 -4.03 -6.57
N SER A 54 -11.49 -4.85 -6.93
CA SER A 54 -12.62 -4.47 -7.81
C SER A 54 -13.85 -3.96 -7.05
N GLY A 55 -13.77 -3.80 -5.73
CA GLY A 55 -14.87 -3.30 -4.91
C GLY A 55 -15.28 -1.87 -5.27
N VAL A 56 -16.47 -1.46 -4.83
CA VAL A 56 -17.04 -0.16 -5.22
C VAL A 56 -16.60 1.00 -4.31
N ILE A 57 -15.95 0.71 -3.17
CA ILE A 57 -15.49 1.71 -2.19
C ILE A 57 -13.96 1.73 -2.19
N GLN A 58 -13.37 2.07 -3.32
CA GLN A 58 -11.91 2.00 -3.52
C GLN A 58 -11.23 3.37 -3.42
N SER A 59 -9.93 3.34 -3.09
CA SER A 59 -8.99 4.47 -3.08
C SER A 59 -7.81 4.16 -4.02
N PRO A 60 -7.07 5.21 -4.47
CA PRO A 60 -7.30 6.65 -4.27
C PRO A 60 -8.46 7.18 -5.12
N VAL A 61 -8.80 8.46 -4.96
CA VAL A 61 -9.84 9.13 -5.76
C VAL A 61 -9.36 10.51 -6.26
N ASP A 62 -9.99 11.01 -7.33
CA ASP A 62 -9.84 12.41 -7.75
C ASP A 62 -10.76 13.30 -6.92
N ILE A 63 -10.20 14.38 -6.36
CA ILE A 63 -10.94 15.36 -5.58
C ILE A 63 -11.29 16.55 -6.48
N ASP A 64 -12.58 16.80 -6.66
CA ASP A 64 -13.09 18.03 -7.26
C ASP A 64 -13.66 18.92 -6.13
N PRO A 65 -12.98 20.01 -5.75
CA PRO A 65 -13.43 20.88 -4.66
C PRO A 65 -14.83 21.44 -4.87
N ALA A 66 -15.26 21.64 -6.13
CA ALA A 66 -16.59 22.16 -6.44
C ALA A 66 -17.70 21.12 -6.18
N LYS A 67 -17.35 19.83 -6.11
CA LYS A 67 -18.28 18.74 -5.83
C LYS A 67 -18.21 18.25 -4.38
N THR A 68 -17.32 18.82 -3.56
CA THR A 68 -17.26 18.47 -2.14
C THR A 68 -18.42 19.08 -1.36
N VAL A 69 -18.85 18.38 -0.33
CA VAL A 69 -19.87 18.90 0.60
C VAL A 69 -19.14 19.54 1.79
N THR A 70 -19.25 20.86 1.92
CA THR A 70 -18.81 21.53 3.14
C THR A 70 -19.74 21.15 4.29
N ALA A 71 -19.28 20.32 5.20
CA ALA A 71 -20.08 19.94 6.36
C ALA A 71 -19.77 20.88 7.52
N ALA A 72 -20.76 21.70 7.89
CA ALA A 72 -20.70 22.46 9.12
C ALA A 72 -20.62 21.47 10.30
N GLY A 73 -19.51 21.51 11.03
CA GLY A 73 -19.29 20.61 12.18
C GLY A 73 -18.36 19.42 11.93
N LEU A 74 -17.66 19.37 10.79
CA LEU A 74 -16.49 18.49 10.72
C LEU A 74 -15.47 18.91 11.80
N PRO A 75 -15.09 18.01 12.73
CA PRO A 75 -14.24 18.38 13.85
C PRO A 75 -12.82 18.69 13.37
N ALA A 76 -12.13 19.56 14.10
CA ALA A 76 -10.69 19.70 13.93
C ALA A 76 -9.98 18.37 14.22
N LEU A 77 -8.91 18.11 13.49
CA LEU A 77 -8.01 17.00 13.77
C LEU A 77 -7.16 17.35 15.00
N ILE A 78 -7.08 16.45 15.96
CA ILE A 78 -6.23 16.62 17.14
C ILE A 78 -5.07 15.62 17.04
N PHE A 79 -3.89 16.14 16.75
CA PHE A 79 -2.66 15.36 16.65
C PHE A 79 -1.92 15.40 18.00
N ASN A 80 -1.72 14.23 18.59
CA ASN A 80 -0.93 14.03 19.81
C ASN A 80 0.36 13.28 19.42
N TYR A 81 1.23 13.97 18.70
CA TYR A 81 2.50 13.42 18.23
C TYR A 81 3.64 13.87 19.12
N ASN A 82 4.37 12.90 19.61
CA ASN A 82 5.55 13.06 20.45
C ASN A 82 6.81 12.68 19.68
N ASN A 83 7.95 13.10 20.17
CA ASN A 83 9.24 12.67 19.66
C ASN A 83 9.43 11.18 19.85
N PHE A 84 9.95 10.50 18.84
CA PHE A 84 10.29 9.07 18.90
C PHE A 84 11.42 8.72 17.93
N ASN A 85 12.06 7.58 18.15
CA ASN A 85 13.04 7.02 17.24
C ASN A 85 12.33 5.95 16.40
N PRO A 86 12.11 6.17 15.08
CA PRO A 86 11.36 5.24 14.27
C PRO A 86 12.17 4.00 13.93
N LYS A 87 11.48 2.99 13.42
CA LYS A 87 12.08 1.92 12.67
C LYS A 87 11.79 2.11 11.19
N LEU A 88 12.77 1.83 10.35
CA LEU A 88 12.73 2.03 8.91
C LEU A 88 12.80 0.69 8.21
N ILE A 89 11.96 0.51 7.18
CA ILE A 89 11.98 -0.67 6.32
C ILE A 89 11.75 -0.26 4.87
N ASP A 90 12.58 -0.75 3.96
CA ASP A 90 12.26 -0.83 2.55
C ASP A 90 11.45 -2.11 2.34
N ASN A 91 10.13 -2.00 2.16
CA ASN A 91 9.24 -3.14 2.10
C ASN A 91 9.02 -3.67 0.66
N THR A 92 9.94 -3.37 -0.26
CA THR A 92 9.91 -3.67 -1.70
C THR A 92 8.95 -2.81 -2.53
N HIS A 93 8.07 -2.05 -1.90
CA HIS A 93 7.08 -1.18 -2.56
C HIS A 93 7.28 0.29 -2.20
N THR A 94 7.87 0.59 -1.04
CA THR A 94 8.14 1.95 -0.56
C THR A 94 9.11 1.92 0.62
N LEU A 95 9.61 3.09 1.01
CA LEU A 95 10.18 3.29 2.33
C LEU A 95 9.05 3.48 3.34
N GLN A 96 8.96 2.59 4.32
CA GLN A 96 8.00 2.66 5.40
C GLN A 96 8.70 3.02 6.72
N VAL A 97 8.07 3.90 7.48
CA VAL A 97 8.57 4.42 8.77
C VAL A 97 7.61 3.97 9.86
N ASN A 98 8.01 2.96 10.63
CA ASN A 98 7.20 2.34 11.64
C ASN A 98 7.25 3.09 12.97
N ASN A 99 6.10 3.11 13.66
CA ASN A 99 5.99 3.71 14.97
C ASN A 99 6.75 2.89 16.03
N ASN A 100 7.39 3.61 16.94
CA ASN A 100 7.99 3.05 18.14
C ASN A 100 7.68 3.96 19.34
N GLY A 101 6.43 4.46 19.42
CA GLY A 101 6.00 5.42 20.44
C GLY A 101 4.49 5.44 20.64
N THR A 102 4.00 6.45 21.35
CA THR A 102 2.60 6.63 21.74
C THR A 102 1.92 7.75 20.94
N ASN A 103 2.14 7.76 19.62
CA ASN A 103 1.58 8.78 18.74
C ASN A 103 0.13 8.48 18.39
N THR A 104 -0.74 9.48 18.47
CA THR A 104 -2.18 9.30 18.20
C THR A 104 -2.77 10.48 17.45
N ILE A 105 -3.90 10.24 16.77
CA ILE A 105 -4.80 11.27 16.24
C ILE A 105 -6.20 11.06 16.81
N THR A 106 -6.90 12.15 17.13
CA THR A 106 -8.33 12.09 17.45
C THR A 106 -9.12 12.67 16.29
N PHE A 107 -10.08 11.90 15.79
CA PHE A 107 -10.98 12.26 14.71
C PHE A 107 -12.40 11.81 15.05
N GLN A 108 -13.38 12.73 14.95
CA GLN A 108 -14.79 12.47 15.28
C GLN A 108 -15.00 11.83 16.67
N GLY A 109 -14.24 12.30 17.67
CA GLY A 109 -14.30 11.81 19.03
C GLY A 109 -13.65 10.45 19.31
N LYS A 110 -13.05 9.82 18.28
CA LYS A 110 -12.32 8.56 18.43
C LYS A 110 -10.81 8.80 18.35
N THR A 111 -10.06 8.08 19.14
CA THR A 111 -8.59 8.11 19.13
C THR A 111 -8.05 6.92 18.35
N TYR A 112 -7.15 7.20 17.41
CA TYR A 112 -6.47 6.21 16.58
C TYR A 112 -4.98 6.23 16.88
N ASN A 113 -4.38 5.06 17.09
CA ASN A 113 -2.94 4.92 17.27
C ASN A 113 -2.23 5.00 15.93
N PHE A 114 -1.18 5.83 15.84
CA PHE A 114 -0.31 5.85 14.68
C PHE A 114 0.43 4.51 14.55
N LEU A 115 0.44 3.94 13.35
CA LEU A 115 1.13 2.69 13.03
C LEU A 115 2.43 2.96 12.27
N GLN A 116 2.32 3.65 11.14
CA GLN A 116 3.42 3.89 10.22
C GLN A 116 3.09 5.03 9.24
N PHE A 117 4.10 5.57 8.58
CA PHE A 117 3.88 6.33 7.36
C PHE A 117 4.77 5.84 6.22
N HIS A 118 4.34 6.08 4.99
CA HIS A 118 5.04 5.69 3.78
C HIS A 118 4.78 6.66 2.64
N PHE A 119 5.48 6.48 1.53
CA PHE A 119 5.53 7.43 0.43
C PHE A 119 5.00 6.81 -0.86
N HIS A 120 4.41 7.67 -1.69
CA HIS A 120 4.04 7.40 -3.08
C HIS A 120 4.61 8.47 -4.01
N ALA A 121 5.18 8.08 -5.13
CA ALA A 121 5.66 8.95 -6.20
C ALA A 121 5.06 8.49 -7.54
N HIS A 122 4.28 9.37 -8.18
CA HIS A 122 3.68 10.61 -7.71
C HIS A 122 2.55 10.39 -6.69
N SER A 123 1.78 11.48 -6.36
CA SER A 123 0.62 11.33 -5.47
C SER A 123 -0.41 10.35 -6.03
N GLU A 124 -1.02 9.57 -5.15
CA GLU A 124 -2.11 8.64 -5.49
C GLU A 124 -3.45 9.38 -5.63
N HIS A 125 -3.78 10.26 -4.68
CA HIS A 125 -4.92 11.16 -4.83
C HIS A 125 -4.58 12.30 -5.78
N THR A 126 -5.59 12.71 -6.57
CA THR A 126 -5.46 13.86 -7.46
C THR A 126 -6.40 14.98 -7.05
N LEU A 127 -6.07 16.20 -7.43
CA LEU A 127 -6.92 17.38 -7.27
C LEU A 127 -7.24 17.93 -8.65
N LEU A 128 -8.48 17.77 -9.13
CA LEU A 128 -8.88 18.11 -10.50
C LEU A 128 -7.99 17.42 -11.56
N GLY A 129 -7.64 16.15 -11.32
CA GLY A 129 -6.76 15.37 -12.17
C GLY A 129 -5.27 15.69 -12.04
N ALA A 130 -4.89 16.70 -11.25
CA ALA A 130 -3.48 17.07 -11.05
C ALA A 130 -2.86 16.26 -9.91
N THR A 131 -1.60 15.82 -10.13
CA THR A 131 -0.78 15.12 -9.13
C THR A 131 0.24 16.05 -8.49
N THR A 132 0.73 15.66 -7.32
CA THR A 132 1.94 16.24 -6.70
C THR A 132 3.11 15.25 -6.84
N PRO A 133 4.37 15.71 -6.75
CA PRO A 133 5.53 14.82 -6.86
C PRO A 133 5.53 13.65 -5.87
N ILE A 134 5.04 13.87 -4.65
CA ILE A 134 4.99 12.85 -3.58
C ILE A 134 3.65 12.98 -2.84
N GLU A 135 3.12 11.87 -2.35
CA GLU A 135 2.11 11.83 -1.30
C GLU A 135 2.60 10.95 -0.15
N ILE A 136 2.37 11.40 1.08
CA ILE A 136 2.70 10.63 2.29
C ILE A 136 1.40 10.19 2.94
N HIS A 137 1.30 8.90 3.26
CA HIS A 137 0.19 8.34 4.02
C HIS A 137 0.62 8.05 5.46
N LEU A 138 0.01 8.74 6.44
CA LEU A 138 0.17 8.43 7.87
C LEU A 138 -0.99 7.52 8.28
N VAL A 139 -0.70 6.26 8.51
CA VAL A 139 -1.69 5.21 8.81
C VAL A 139 -1.89 5.10 10.31
N HIS A 140 -3.15 5.10 10.73
CA HIS A 140 -3.56 4.96 12.12
C HIS A 140 -4.64 3.89 12.26
N SER A 141 -4.74 3.29 13.44
CA SER A 141 -5.75 2.26 13.75
C SER A 141 -6.47 2.58 15.06
N ASP A 142 -7.77 2.40 15.05
CA ASP A 142 -8.59 2.38 16.27
C ASP A 142 -8.21 1.13 17.09
N PRO A 143 -7.71 1.29 18.31
CA PRO A 143 -7.23 0.15 19.12
C PRO A 143 -8.35 -0.82 19.52
N THR A 144 -9.61 -0.43 19.41
CA THR A 144 -10.77 -1.25 19.81
C THR A 144 -11.33 -2.04 18.64
N SER A 145 -11.50 -1.40 17.47
CA SER A 145 -12.15 -1.98 16.31
C SER A 145 -11.19 -2.43 15.22
N GLY A 146 -9.94 -1.96 15.23
CA GLY A 146 -9.00 -2.14 14.15
C GLY A 146 -9.27 -1.26 12.91
N ALA A 147 -10.30 -0.42 12.94
CA ALA A 147 -10.65 0.46 11.83
C ALA A 147 -9.48 1.41 11.50
N LEU A 148 -9.20 1.57 10.21
CA LEU A 148 -8.09 2.40 9.75
C LEU A 148 -8.54 3.83 9.44
N LEU A 149 -7.66 4.78 9.81
CA LEU A 149 -7.70 6.17 9.41
C LEU A 149 -6.35 6.53 8.79
N VAL A 150 -6.37 7.02 7.56
CA VAL A 150 -5.17 7.43 6.82
C VAL A 150 -5.20 8.94 6.61
N VAL A 151 -4.16 9.62 7.10
CA VAL A 151 -3.94 11.04 6.79
C VAL A 151 -3.01 11.13 5.60
N GLY A 152 -3.54 11.64 4.47
CA GLY A 152 -2.76 11.90 3.27
C GLY A 152 -2.23 13.34 3.27
N VAL A 153 -0.96 13.49 2.96
CA VAL A 153 -0.28 14.79 2.86
C VAL A 153 0.38 14.89 1.49
N TRP A 154 -0.11 15.83 0.68
CA TRP A 154 0.50 16.15 -0.61
C TRP A 154 1.82 16.91 -0.42
N ILE A 155 2.80 16.60 -1.21
CA ILE A 155 4.13 17.18 -1.16
C ILE A 155 4.48 17.81 -2.51
N ASN A 156 4.71 19.11 -2.50
CA ASN A 156 5.22 19.86 -3.66
C ASN A 156 6.75 20.01 -3.59
N SER A 157 7.36 20.30 -4.74
CA SER A 157 8.75 20.73 -4.77
C SER A 157 8.88 22.13 -4.14
N GLY A 158 9.86 22.29 -3.24
CA GLY A 158 10.09 23.55 -2.54
C GLY A 158 11.21 23.48 -1.52
N THR A 159 10.97 24.01 -0.34
CA THR A 159 11.91 23.97 0.78
C THR A 159 12.09 22.53 1.28
N ALA A 160 13.33 22.18 1.61
CA ALA A 160 13.64 20.88 2.21
C ALA A 160 12.91 20.69 3.55
N ASN A 161 12.47 19.47 3.81
CA ASN A 161 11.90 19.07 5.09
C ASN A 161 12.94 18.29 5.91
N ALA A 162 13.29 18.82 7.09
CA ALA A 162 14.34 18.26 7.92
C ALA A 162 14.02 16.86 8.47
N LEU A 163 12.73 16.54 8.74
CA LEU A 163 12.34 15.19 9.16
C LEU A 163 12.58 14.21 8.01
N LEU A 164 12.21 14.60 6.79
CA LEU A 164 12.37 13.74 5.62
C LEU A 164 13.84 13.53 5.24
N ASP A 165 14.73 14.48 5.52
CA ASP A 165 16.16 14.25 5.39
C ASP A 165 16.65 13.12 6.30
N LYS A 166 16.23 13.12 7.57
CA LYS A 166 16.58 12.06 8.52
C LYS A 166 16.12 10.70 8.05
N VAL A 167 14.88 10.61 7.60
CA VAL A 167 14.25 9.36 7.11
C VAL A 167 14.93 8.86 5.85
N LEU A 168 15.09 9.72 4.84
CA LEU A 168 15.71 9.36 3.57
C LEU A 168 17.20 9.02 3.70
N ASN A 169 17.91 9.66 4.64
CA ASN A 169 19.31 9.34 4.92
C ASN A 169 19.47 8.01 5.69
N GLY A 170 18.44 7.62 6.45
CA GLY A 170 18.38 6.35 7.15
C GLY A 170 17.85 5.18 6.33
N TRP A 171 17.71 5.31 4.99
CA TRP A 171 17.16 4.24 4.14
C TRP A 171 17.89 2.92 4.35
N PRO A 172 17.19 1.79 4.65
CA PRO A 172 17.81 0.49 4.84
C PRO A 172 18.59 0.04 3.58
N ALA A 173 19.79 -0.44 3.75
CA ALA A 173 20.60 -0.96 2.64
C ALA A 173 20.08 -2.27 2.06
N THR A 174 19.28 -3.01 2.85
CA THR A 174 18.70 -4.30 2.46
C THR A 174 17.18 -4.21 2.55
N LYS A 175 16.50 -4.58 1.48
CA LYS A 175 15.03 -4.67 1.43
C LYS A 175 14.51 -5.68 2.43
N GLU A 176 13.29 -5.45 2.93
CA GLU A 176 12.60 -6.30 3.92
C GLU A 176 13.32 -6.47 5.26
N ASN A 177 14.40 -5.70 5.48
CA ASN A 177 15.10 -5.67 6.75
C ASN A 177 14.74 -4.39 7.52
N GLU A 178 14.00 -4.53 8.61
CA GLU A 178 13.67 -3.40 9.50
C GLU A 178 14.87 -3.02 10.36
N ILE A 179 15.24 -1.75 10.33
CA ILE A 179 16.33 -1.20 11.15
C ILE A 179 15.82 -0.12 12.10
N ALA A 180 16.35 -0.07 13.30
CA ALA A 180 16.08 1.03 14.22
C ALA A 180 16.85 2.28 13.78
N SER A 181 16.16 3.42 13.70
CA SER A 181 16.80 4.70 13.47
C SER A 181 17.39 5.27 14.77
N THR A 182 18.57 5.85 14.69
CA THR A 182 19.14 6.64 15.78
C THR A 182 18.60 8.09 15.80
N GLU A 183 17.93 8.50 14.71
CA GLU A 183 17.37 9.83 14.57
C GLU A 183 16.04 9.94 15.34
N THR A 184 15.87 11.04 16.06
CA THR A 184 14.58 11.39 16.67
C THR A 184 13.79 12.25 15.70
N ILE A 185 12.51 11.88 15.49
CA ILE A 185 11.56 12.61 14.64
C ILE A 185 10.28 12.97 15.40
N ASN A 186 9.55 13.97 14.88
CA ASN A 186 8.21 14.32 15.33
C ASN A 186 7.29 14.45 14.11
N LEU A 187 6.22 13.69 14.07
CA LEU A 187 5.30 13.67 12.91
C LEU A 187 4.60 15.02 12.67
N THR A 188 4.59 15.93 13.63
CA THR A 188 4.07 17.30 13.41
C THR A 188 4.84 18.04 12.33
N ASP A 189 6.10 17.68 12.09
CA ASP A 189 6.94 18.27 11.04
C ASP A 189 6.53 17.84 9.62
N LEU A 190 5.61 16.88 9.49
CA LEU A 190 4.95 16.47 8.24
C LEU A 190 3.60 17.17 8.02
N LEU A 191 3.15 18.00 8.96
CA LEU A 191 1.85 18.62 8.89
C LEU A 191 1.98 20.13 8.61
N PRO A 192 1.18 20.68 7.67
CA PRO A 192 1.17 22.12 7.44
C PRO A 192 0.48 22.85 8.62
N SER A 193 0.62 24.19 8.66
CA SER A 193 -0.03 25.02 9.67
C SER A 193 -1.55 24.96 9.56
N ASN A 194 -2.09 25.06 8.34
CA ASN A 194 -3.51 24.87 8.08
C ASN A 194 -3.80 23.38 7.87
N LYS A 195 -4.61 22.81 8.78
CA LYS A 195 -4.99 21.39 8.78
C LYS A 195 -6.40 21.15 8.27
N ASN A 196 -6.96 22.07 7.49
CA ASN A 196 -8.21 21.84 6.76
C ASN A 196 -8.04 20.66 5.82
N TYR A 197 -9.09 19.85 5.66
CA TYR A 197 -8.98 18.56 5.01
C TYR A 197 -10.20 18.22 4.14
N TYR A 198 -10.01 17.29 3.24
CA TYR A 198 -11.07 16.49 2.63
C TYR A 198 -11.14 15.14 3.34
N THR A 199 -12.35 14.58 3.46
CA THR A 199 -12.51 13.25 4.04
C THR A 199 -13.57 12.45 3.31
N TYR A 200 -13.31 11.14 3.17
CA TYR A 200 -14.21 10.18 2.56
C TYR A 200 -13.89 8.77 3.06
N THR A 201 -14.81 7.82 2.83
CA THR A 201 -14.56 6.40 3.07
C THR A 201 -14.05 5.74 1.80
N GLY A 202 -12.94 5.04 1.90
CA GLY A 202 -12.27 4.34 0.81
C GLY A 202 -11.74 2.97 1.19
N SER A 203 -10.58 2.62 0.67
CA SER A 203 -9.90 1.33 0.87
C SER A 203 -8.41 1.52 1.11
N LEU A 204 -7.70 0.44 1.43
CA LEU A 204 -6.26 0.40 1.20
C LEU A 204 -5.97 0.64 -0.29
N THR A 205 -4.89 1.36 -0.60
CA THR A 205 -4.44 1.63 -1.98
C THR A 205 -3.48 0.56 -2.51
N THR A 206 -3.22 -0.46 -1.71
CA THR A 206 -2.44 -1.64 -2.07
C THR A 206 -3.24 -2.91 -1.80
N PRO A 207 -2.94 -4.03 -2.44
CA PRO A 207 -3.53 -5.32 -2.07
C PRO A 207 -3.45 -5.60 -0.56
N PRO A 208 -4.51 -6.13 0.04
CA PRO A 208 -5.73 -6.67 -0.57
C PRO A 208 -6.84 -5.65 -0.87
N CYS A 209 -6.60 -4.33 -0.84
CA CYS A 209 -7.57 -3.26 -1.13
C CYS A 209 -8.78 -3.24 -0.19
N THR A 210 -8.61 -3.66 1.05
CA THR A 210 -9.67 -3.77 2.06
C THR A 210 -10.41 -2.46 2.22
N GLN A 211 -11.72 -2.50 2.09
CA GLN A 211 -12.61 -1.33 2.15
C GLN A 211 -12.91 -0.91 3.60
N GLY A 212 -13.41 0.30 3.78
CA GLY A 212 -13.77 0.84 5.09
C GLY A 212 -12.70 1.73 5.73
N VAL A 213 -11.65 2.07 4.99
CA VAL A 213 -10.61 3.03 5.42
C VAL A 213 -11.16 4.45 5.38
N THR A 214 -11.03 5.18 6.48
CA THR A 214 -11.31 6.62 6.51
C THR A 214 -10.08 7.39 6.02
N PHE A 215 -10.21 8.09 4.90
CA PHE A 215 -9.19 9.02 4.41
C PHE A 215 -9.45 10.44 4.92
N VAL A 216 -8.36 11.11 5.30
CA VAL A 216 -8.29 12.52 5.68
C VAL A 216 -7.15 13.14 4.88
N LEU A 217 -7.46 13.88 3.82
CA LEU A 217 -6.47 14.49 2.94
C LEU A 217 -6.29 15.96 3.33
N ILE A 218 -5.11 16.32 3.84
CA ILE A 218 -4.83 17.71 4.25
C ILE A 218 -4.76 18.59 3.00
N LYS A 219 -5.57 19.68 2.99
CA LYS A 219 -5.71 20.54 1.80
C LYS A 219 -4.43 21.31 1.46
N GLN A 220 -3.72 21.79 2.49
CA GLN A 220 -2.47 22.52 2.30
C GLN A 220 -1.32 21.54 2.09
N PRO A 221 -0.61 21.56 0.96
CA PRO A 221 0.53 20.68 0.77
C PRO A 221 1.73 21.10 1.63
N MET A 222 2.60 20.15 1.94
CA MET A 222 3.94 20.37 2.44
C MET A 222 4.95 20.44 1.29
N THR A 223 6.22 20.63 1.60
CA THR A 223 7.28 20.69 0.60
C THR A 223 8.45 19.77 0.92
N MET A 224 9.09 19.28 -0.15
CA MET A 224 10.41 18.66 -0.16
C MET A 224 11.30 19.39 -1.15
N SER A 225 12.63 19.41 -0.92
CA SER A 225 13.54 19.88 -1.95
C SER A 225 13.56 18.93 -3.15
N ALA A 226 13.93 19.45 -4.33
CA ALA A 226 14.10 18.62 -5.51
C ALA A 226 15.07 17.45 -5.27
N ALA A 227 16.13 17.66 -4.47
CA ALA A 227 17.08 16.61 -4.12
C ALA A 227 16.45 15.50 -3.26
N GLN A 228 15.57 15.84 -2.30
CA GLN A 228 14.84 14.86 -1.50
C GLN A 228 13.86 14.05 -2.35
N ILE A 229 13.10 14.72 -3.23
CA ILE A 229 12.20 14.05 -4.18
C ILE A 229 12.99 13.08 -5.05
N THR A 230 14.08 13.55 -5.69
CA THR A 230 14.94 12.72 -6.54
C THR A 230 15.52 11.53 -5.78
N LYS A 231 15.90 11.71 -4.51
CA LYS A 231 16.43 10.63 -3.70
C LYS A 231 15.42 9.49 -3.50
N PHE A 232 14.14 9.82 -3.35
CA PHE A 232 13.08 8.82 -3.27
C PHE A 232 12.78 8.21 -4.65
N THR A 233 12.57 9.06 -5.68
CA THR A 233 12.15 8.61 -7.02
C THR A 233 13.23 7.81 -7.76
N ASN A 234 14.50 7.94 -7.40
CA ASN A 234 15.56 7.07 -7.93
C ASN A 234 15.42 5.60 -7.50
N ILE A 235 14.61 5.32 -6.48
CA ILE A 235 14.38 3.96 -5.96
C ILE A 235 12.96 3.52 -6.29
N TYR A 236 11.97 4.40 -6.10
CA TYR A 236 10.55 4.17 -6.39
C TYR A 236 9.98 5.36 -7.15
N ASP A 237 9.87 5.26 -8.47
CA ASP A 237 9.30 6.29 -9.36
C ASP A 237 7.88 5.96 -9.83
N HIS A 238 7.42 4.72 -9.58
CA HIS A 238 6.10 4.22 -9.94
C HIS A 238 5.57 3.32 -8.82
N ASN A 239 5.17 3.93 -7.69
CA ASN A 239 4.58 3.18 -6.58
C ASN A 239 3.23 3.79 -6.15
N TRP A 240 2.34 3.95 -7.11
CA TRP A 240 1.01 4.53 -6.93
C TRP A 240 -0.06 3.73 -7.67
N ARG A 241 -1.24 3.63 -7.07
CA ARG A 241 -2.42 3.05 -7.69
C ARG A 241 -3.17 4.12 -8.49
N PRO A 242 -3.70 3.82 -9.71
CA PRO A 242 -4.57 4.74 -10.43
C PRO A 242 -5.82 5.13 -9.62
N VAL A 243 -6.33 6.35 -9.87
CA VAL A 243 -7.56 6.83 -9.22
C VAL A 243 -8.76 5.93 -9.52
N GLN A 244 -9.59 5.73 -8.51
CA GLN A 244 -10.76 4.88 -8.54
C GLN A 244 -12.05 5.73 -8.61
N PRO A 245 -13.12 5.23 -9.24
CA PRO A 245 -14.39 5.93 -9.29
C PRO A 245 -14.95 6.21 -7.89
N LEU A 246 -15.51 7.39 -7.68
CA LEU A 246 -16.21 7.73 -6.43
C LEU A 246 -17.47 6.88 -6.18
N ASN A 247 -18.13 6.38 -7.24
CA ASN A 247 -19.31 5.53 -7.12
C ASN A 247 -20.39 6.10 -6.18
N ASN A 248 -20.73 7.39 -6.36
CA ASN A 248 -21.68 8.16 -5.55
C ASN A 248 -21.25 8.41 -4.08
N ARG A 249 -20.02 8.12 -3.71
CA ARG A 249 -19.48 8.54 -2.40
C ARG A 249 -19.37 10.06 -2.36
N ILE A 250 -19.61 10.60 -1.18
CA ILE A 250 -19.47 12.03 -0.92
C ILE A 250 -18.07 12.26 -0.34
N VAL A 251 -17.38 13.24 -0.90
CA VAL A 251 -16.18 13.81 -0.29
C VAL A 251 -16.62 15.02 0.52
N TYR A 252 -16.37 14.98 1.82
CA TYR A 252 -16.63 16.11 2.71
C TYR A 252 -15.41 17.02 2.80
N SER A 253 -15.66 18.32 3.01
CA SER A 253 -14.65 19.35 3.07
C SER A 253 -14.77 20.10 4.39
N SER A 254 -13.70 20.17 5.19
CA SER A 254 -13.61 21.05 6.36
C SER A 254 -13.32 22.49 5.92
N ASN A 255 -13.70 23.44 6.79
CA ASN A 255 -13.40 24.87 6.62
C ASN A 255 -12.06 25.23 7.25
#